data_1aae43b0c09854ed76d7340edbcec0ab
#
_entry.id   1aae43b0c09854ed76d7340edbcec0ab
#
_cell.length_a   1.000
_cell.length_b   1.000
_cell.length_c   1.000
_cell.angle_alpha   90.00
_cell.angle_beta   90.00
_cell.angle_gamma   90.00
#
_symmetry.space_group_name_H-M   'P 1'
#
loop_
_entity.id
_entity.type
_entity.pdbx_description
1 polymer ?
#
loop_
_entity_poly.entity_id
_entity_poly.type
_entity_poly.pdbx_seq_one_letter_code
_entity_poly.pdbx_strand_id
1 'polypeptide(L)'
;RRKKIDLVRWQDSGNEHDVIKGIGLLNLYWASGPEESTPIDFRIYQPNDDGKTKNDHFRELISLAAKRDIKPEAVVADSWYSSLDNLKHIRGLGWNWVVGLRKNRIVNRGVRLDSLEIPEDGLNVHLRGYGWITVFRFVSKNGRTDYIGTNIENPTSEQVVSFVKRRWAIEVFHRELKQTCGLECCQARTGRAQRNHIGIAI
;
A
#
# COMPACT_ATOMS: atom_id res chain seq x y z
N ARG A 1 -15.73 -1.12 -35.29
CA ARG A 1 -14.48 -1.14 -34.46
C ARG A 1 -14.80 -0.61 -33.09
N ARG A 2 -14.68 -1.41 -32.02
CA ARG A 2 -14.77 -0.91 -30.62
C ARG A 2 -13.65 0.12 -30.43
N LYS A 3 -14.02 1.40 -30.22
CA LYS A 3 -13.05 2.45 -29.95
C LYS A 3 -12.35 2.13 -28.62
N LYS A 4 -11.02 2.16 -28.63
CA LYS A 4 -10.18 1.93 -27.46
C LYS A 4 -10.48 3.00 -26.41
N ILE A 5 -10.59 2.60 -25.13
CA ILE A 5 -10.65 3.54 -24.00
C ILE A 5 -9.21 3.88 -23.64
N ASP A 6 -8.91 5.17 -23.59
CA ASP A 6 -7.59 5.65 -23.14
C ASP A 6 -7.37 5.24 -21.68
N LEU A 7 -6.12 5.23 -21.23
CA LEU A 7 -5.70 4.86 -19.88
C LEU A 7 -5.89 3.39 -19.49
N VAL A 8 -6.69 2.60 -20.25
CA VAL A 8 -6.85 1.17 -19.99
C VAL A 8 -5.59 0.43 -20.41
N ARG A 9 -5.04 -0.34 -19.49
CA ARG A 9 -3.83 -1.17 -19.69
C ARG A 9 -4.03 -2.58 -19.13
N TRP A 10 -3.21 -3.51 -19.56
CA TRP A 10 -3.06 -4.79 -18.90
C TRP A 10 -2.37 -4.58 -17.56
N GLN A 11 -2.91 -5.14 -16.50
CA GLN A 11 -2.33 -5.07 -15.16
C GLN A 11 -2.75 -6.27 -14.30
N ASP A 12 -1.89 -6.64 -13.36
CA ASP A 12 -2.22 -7.66 -12.39
C ASP A 12 -3.35 -7.19 -11.47
N SER A 13 -4.35 -8.05 -11.30
CA SER A 13 -5.46 -7.88 -10.37
C SER A 13 -5.28 -8.83 -9.19
N GLY A 14 -5.11 -8.28 -7.99
CA GLY A 14 -5.05 -9.09 -6.78
C GLY A 14 -6.37 -9.82 -6.46
N ASN A 15 -7.51 -9.29 -6.93
CA ASN A 15 -8.81 -9.89 -6.71
C ASN A 15 -9.10 -11.04 -7.67
N GLU A 16 -8.76 -10.84 -8.96
CA GLU A 16 -9.01 -11.84 -10.01
C GLU A 16 -7.88 -12.88 -10.10
N HIS A 17 -6.76 -12.65 -9.42
CA HIS A 17 -5.53 -13.47 -9.52
C HIS A 17 -5.05 -13.68 -10.97
N ASP A 18 -5.32 -12.69 -11.84
CA ASP A 18 -5.03 -12.74 -13.27
C ASP A 18 -4.67 -11.35 -13.80
N VAL A 19 -4.17 -11.30 -15.03
CA VAL A 19 -3.88 -10.06 -15.74
C VAL A 19 -5.12 -9.57 -16.46
N ILE A 20 -5.69 -8.47 -15.99
CA ILE A 20 -6.91 -7.87 -16.52
C ILE A 20 -6.66 -6.53 -17.22
N LYS A 21 -7.61 -6.13 -18.07
CA LYS A 21 -7.64 -4.77 -18.64
C LYS A 21 -8.39 -3.84 -17.71
N GLY A 22 -7.71 -2.79 -17.25
CA GLY A 22 -8.29 -1.80 -16.36
C GLY A 22 -7.47 -0.53 -16.28
N ILE A 23 -7.98 0.45 -15.52
CA ILE A 23 -7.26 1.66 -15.15
C ILE A 23 -6.73 1.43 -13.73
N GLY A 24 -5.40 1.37 -13.59
CA GLY A 24 -4.77 1.21 -12.28
C GLY A 24 -4.75 2.54 -11.53
N LEU A 25 -5.21 2.50 -10.28
CA LEU A 25 -5.14 3.63 -9.36
C LEU A 25 -4.25 3.29 -8.17
N LEU A 26 -3.41 4.25 -7.78
CA LEU A 26 -2.73 4.26 -6.49
C LEU A 26 -3.30 5.43 -5.70
N ASN A 27 -3.78 5.16 -4.51
CA ASN A 27 -4.32 6.19 -3.63
C ASN A 27 -3.43 6.34 -2.40
N LEU A 28 -3.18 7.57 -2.00
CA LEU A 28 -2.67 7.92 -0.70
C LEU A 28 -3.85 8.36 0.16
N TYR A 29 -4.03 7.68 1.28
CA TYR A 29 -5.18 7.84 2.15
C TYR A 29 -4.73 8.08 3.59
N TRP A 30 -5.32 9.06 4.25
CA TRP A 30 -5.05 9.34 5.65
C TRP A 30 -6.20 8.83 6.52
N ALA A 31 -5.88 8.23 7.66
CA ALA A 31 -6.85 7.77 8.63
C ALA A 31 -6.31 7.94 10.05
N SER A 32 -7.01 8.67 10.90
CA SER A 32 -6.73 8.77 12.35
C SER A 32 -7.57 7.81 13.16
N GLY A 33 -8.76 7.48 12.68
CA GLY A 33 -9.73 6.60 13.30
C GLY A 33 -10.73 6.02 12.31
N PRO A 34 -11.73 5.26 12.77
CA PRO A 34 -12.71 4.62 11.89
C PRO A 34 -13.55 5.61 11.07
N GLU A 35 -13.81 6.80 11.60
CA GLU A 35 -14.66 7.82 11.00
C GLU A 35 -13.88 9.04 10.49
N GLU A 36 -12.59 9.14 10.84
CA GLU A 36 -11.73 10.24 10.41
C GLU A 36 -10.73 9.75 9.39
N SER A 37 -11.12 9.80 8.15
CA SER A 37 -10.27 9.37 7.04
C SER A 37 -10.56 10.17 5.78
N THR A 38 -9.52 10.44 4.98
CA THR A 38 -9.64 11.26 3.77
C THR A 38 -8.60 10.88 2.72
N PRO A 39 -8.97 10.93 1.42
CA PRO A 39 -7.97 10.83 0.35
C PRO A 39 -7.05 12.06 0.37
N ILE A 40 -5.75 11.81 0.28
CA ILE A 40 -4.72 12.86 0.19
C ILE A 40 -4.40 13.18 -1.25
N ASP A 41 -4.17 12.12 -2.03
CA ASP A 41 -3.80 12.23 -3.43
C ASP A 41 -3.92 10.86 -4.13
N PHE A 42 -3.89 10.86 -5.44
CA PHE A 42 -3.91 9.63 -6.22
C PHE A 42 -3.01 9.70 -7.45
N ARG A 43 -2.69 8.55 -8.02
CA ARG A 43 -1.99 8.42 -9.32
C ARG A 43 -2.71 7.42 -10.19
N ILE A 44 -2.81 7.75 -11.47
CA ILE A 44 -3.24 6.79 -12.50
C ILE A 44 -1.98 6.11 -13.03
N TYR A 45 -1.91 4.81 -12.89
CA TYR A 45 -0.75 4.01 -13.30
C TYR A 45 -0.69 3.88 -14.82
N GLN A 46 0.31 4.51 -15.43
CA GLN A 46 0.51 4.56 -16.87
C GLN A 46 2.00 4.36 -17.23
N PRO A 47 2.59 3.19 -16.98
CA PRO A 47 4.05 2.97 -17.08
C PRO A 47 4.61 3.22 -18.48
N ASN A 48 3.79 3.11 -19.53
CA ASN A 48 4.21 3.40 -20.91
C ASN A 48 4.26 4.90 -21.23
N ASP A 49 3.62 5.74 -20.42
CA ASP A 49 3.54 7.17 -20.65
C ASP A 49 4.63 7.91 -19.85
N ASP A 50 4.88 7.49 -18.60
CA ASP A 50 5.80 8.15 -17.68
C ASP A 50 7.02 7.32 -17.29
N GLY A 51 7.08 6.05 -17.70
CA GLY A 51 8.18 5.12 -17.38
C GLY A 51 8.27 4.73 -15.91
N LYS A 52 7.26 5.08 -15.09
CA LYS A 52 7.29 4.85 -13.64
C LYS A 52 6.64 3.56 -13.23
N THR A 53 7.23 2.93 -12.22
CA THR A 53 6.64 1.78 -11.54
C THR A 53 5.63 2.23 -10.47
N LYS A 54 4.79 1.31 -9.97
CA LYS A 54 3.92 1.58 -8.81
C LYS A 54 4.73 1.99 -7.58
N ASN A 55 5.95 1.48 -7.41
CA ASN A 55 6.84 1.86 -6.32
C ASN A 55 7.39 3.29 -6.46
N ASP A 56 7.64 3.76 -7.69
CA ASP A 56 8.05 5.14 -7.94
C ASP A 56 6.90 6.10 -7.58
N HIS A 57 5.69 5.82 -8.04
CA HIS A 57 4.49 6.58 -7.67
C HIS A 57 4.24 6.57 -6.16
N PHE A 58 4.47 5.43 -5.48
CA PHE A 58 4.36 5.35 -4.03
C PHE A 58 5.31 6.36 -3.35
N ARG A 59 6.59 6.37 -3.72
CA ARG A 59 7.57 7.31 -3.15
C ARG A 59 7.23 8.77 -3.45
N GLU A 60 6.71 9.06 -4.65
CA GLU A 60 6.25 10.41 -5.00
C GLU A 60 5.07 10.86 -4.15
N LEU A 61 4.08 9.99 -3.93
CA LEU A 61 2.92 10.27 -3.08
C LEU A 61 3.35 10.53 -1.63
N ILE A 62 4.25 9.71 -1.08
CA ILE A 62 4.82 9.91 0.26
C ILE A 62 5.60 11.23 0.35
N SER A 63 6.43 11.55 -0.66
CA SER A 63 7.13 12.83 -0.72
C SER A 63 6.19 14.03 -0.82
N LEU A 64 5.07 13.88 -1.52
CA LEU A 64 4.06 14.92 -1.63
C LEU A 64 3.36 15.18 -0.30
N ALA A 65 3.02 14.12 0.43
CA ALA A 65 2.47 14.23 1.78
C ALA A 65 3.42 15.00 2.71
N ALA A 66 4.72 14.69 2.65
CA ALA A 66 5.72 15.41 3.42
C ALA A 66 5.81 16.90 3.02
N LYS A 67 5.74 17.22 1.72
CA LYS A 67 5.71 18.62 1.24
C LYS A 67 4.46 19.38 1.67
N ARG A 68 3.35 18.69 1.93
CA ARG A 68 2.10 19.24 2.49
C ARG A 68 2.10 19.31 4.02
N ASP A 69 3.26 19.10 4.65
CA ASP A 69 3.44 19.07 6.12
C ASP A 69 2.58 18.02 6.85
N ILE A 70 2.19 16.96 6.14
CA ILE A 70 1.51 15.82 6.76
C ILE A 70 2.55 15.02 7.53
N LYS A 71 2.29 14.79 8.83
CA LYS A 71 3.17 14.05 9.75
C LYS A 71 2.43 12.82 10.26
N PRO A 72 2.51 11.69 9.55
CA PRO A 72 1.85 10.48 9.99
C PRO A 72 2.56 9.86 11.19
N GLU A 73 1.81 9.21 12.05
CA GLU A 73 2.37 8.33 13.09
C GLU A 73 3.11 7.14 12.47
N ALA A 74 2.56 6.56 11.41
CA ALA A 74 3.21 5.56 10.57
C ALA A 74 2.61 5.52 9.16
N VAL A 75 3.42 5.15 8.18
CA VAL A 75 2.95 4.78 6.84
C VAL A 75 2.58 3.29 6.85
N VAL A 76 1.34 2.98 6.51
CA VAL A 76 0.84 1.60 6.48
C VAL A 76 0.61 1.17 5.03
N ALA A 77 1.15 0.02 4.65
CA ALA A 77 1.01 -0.50 3.29
C ALA A 77 0.99 -2.05 3.26
N ASP A 78 0.57 -2.60 2.15
CA ASP A 78 0.64 -4.05 1.91
C ASP A 78 2.07 -4.51 1.55
N SER A 79 2.23 -5.82 1.38
CA SER A 79 3.53 -6.43 1.07
C SER A 79 4.10 -6.03 -0.30
N TRP A 80 3.28 -5.50 -1.21
CA TRP A 80 3.72 -5.02 -2.52
C TRP A 80 4.69 -3.84 -2.39
N TYR A 81 4.44 -2.98 -1.40
CA TYR A 81 5.24 -1.78 -1.16
C TYR A 81 6.39 -1.96 -0.16
N SER A 82 6.70 -3.20 0.25
CA SER A 82 7.78 -3.50 1.20
C SER A 82 9.19 -3.54 0.60
N SER A 83 9.43 -2.88 -0.54
CA SER A 83 10.76 -2.78 -1.13
C SER A 83 11.72 -1.99 -0.23
N LEU A 84 13.03 -2.30 -0.28
CA LEU A 84 14.03 -1.60 0.51
C LEU A 84 14.04 -0.09 0.25
N ASP A 85 13.87 0.30 -1.02
CA ASP A 85 13.87 1.71 -1.41
C ASP A 85 12.69 2.46 -0.83
N ASN A 86 11.50 1.84 -0.80
CA ASN A 86 10.32 2.43 -0.17
C ASN A 86 10.52 2.59 1.34
N LEU A 87 10.99 1.54 2.02
CA LEU A 87 11.22 1.59 3.47
C LEU A 87 12.29 2.62 3.85
N LYS A 88 13.38 2.70 3.07
CA LYS A 88 14.43 3.72 3.25
C LYS A 88 13.89 5.12 2.99
N HIS A 89 13.04 5.29 1.98
CA HIS A 89 12.44 6.57 1.65
C HIS A 89 11.58 7.09 2.81
N ILE A 90 10.70 6.25 3.38
CA ILE A 90 9.87 6.61 4.53
C ILE A 90 10.76 6.97 5.73
N ARG A 91 11.78 6.14 6.05
CA ARG A 91 12.73 6.42 7.13
C ARG A 91 13.51 7.72 6.92
N GLY A 92 13.88 8.03 5.67
CA GLY A 92 14.58 9.26 5.31
C GLY A 92 13.77 10.54 5.58
N LEU A 93 12.44 10.43 5.65
CA LEU A 93 11.54 11.49 6.07
C LEU A 93 11.35 11.56 7.60
N GLY A 94 12.02 10.70 8.36
CA GLY A 94 11.85 10.59 9.81
C GLY A 94 10.54 9.89 10.22
N TRP A 95 9.89 9.16 9.31
CA TRP A 95 8.60 8.53 9.55
C TRP A 95 8.74 7.04 9.87
N ASN A 96 7.81 6.56 10.68
CA ASN A 96 7.63 5.14 10.90
C ASN A 96 6.83 4.49 9.77
N TRP A 97 6.96 3.17 9.68
CA TRP A 97 6.16 2.36 8.77
C TRP A 97 5.71 1.06 9.43
N VAL A 98 4.55 0.56 9.00
CA VAL A 98 3.99 -0.74 9.34
C VAL A 98 3.53 -1.38 8.04
N VAL A 99 4.26 -2.38 7.56
CA VAL A 99 4.00 -2.97 6.23
C VAL A 99 3.93 -4.49 6.28
N GLY A 100 3.09 -5.03 5.41
CA GLY A 100 3.09 -6.46 5.14
C GLY A 100 4.44 -6.92 4.57
N LEU A 101 4.89 -8.10 4.98
CA LEU A 101 6.07 -8.74 4.42
C LEU A 101 5.69 -10.07 3.76
N ARG A 102 6.36 -10.40 2.65
CA ARG A 102 6.17 -11.71 2.02
C ARG A 102 6.78 -12.79 2.90
N LYS A 103 6.10 -13.94 3.06
CA LYS A 103 6.56 -15.07 3.87
C LYS A 103 7.96 -15.58 3.51
N ASN A 104 8.35 -15.45 2.24
CA ASN A 104 9.68 -15.85 1.73
C ASN A 104 10.73 -14.73 1.83
N ARG A 105 10.45 -13.62 2.54
CA ARG A 105 11.41 -12.54 2.74
C ARG A 105 12.65 -13.07 3.46
N ILE A 106 13.83 -12.72 2.92
CA ILE A 106 15.10 -13.10 3.53
C ILE A 106 15.51 -12.07 4.59
N VAL A 107 15.80 -12.56 5.77
CA VAL A 107 16.27 -11.81 6.95
C VAL A 107 17.47 -12.52 7.58
N ASN A 108 18.11 -11.94 8.59
CA ASN A 108 19.16 -12.56 9.40
C ASN A 108 20.23 -13.31 8.57
N ARG A 109 20.73 -12.67 7.48
CA ARG A 109 21.80 -13.21 6.61
C ARG A 109 21.45 -14.51 5.87
N GLY A 110 20.22 -14.69 5.45
CA GLY A 110 19.85 -15.80 4.56
C GLY A 110 18.68 -16.65 5.05
N VAL A 111 18.10 -16.32 6.19
CA VAL A 111 16.97 -17.05 6.75
C VAL A 111 15.65 -16.54 6.16
N ARG A 112 14.77 -17.45 5.75
CA ARG A 112 13.42 -17.07 5.29
C ARG A 112 12.54 -16.74 6.50
N LEU A 113 11.70 -15.75 6.33
CA LEU A 113 10.80 -15.26 7.38
C LEU A 113 9.83 -16.36 7.86
N ASP A 114 9.30 -17.19 6.93
CA ASP A 114 8.38 -18.28 7.23
C ASP A 114 9.01 -19.49 7.94
N SER A 115 10.34 -19.54 8.04
CA SER A 115 11.07 -20.56 8.80
C SER A 115 11.43 -20.11 10.21
N LEU A 116 11.09 -18.89 10.60
CA LEU A 116 11.36 -18.36 11.92
C LEU A 116 10.16 -18.61 12.85
N GLU A 117 10.45 -18.96 14.09
CA GLU A 117 9.49 -18.91 15.17
C GLU A 117 9.39 -17.47 15.68
N ILE A 118 8.24 -16.84 15.45
CA ILE A 118 7.99 -15.45 15.81
C ILE A 118 7.00 -15.42 16.95
N PRO A 119 7.41 -14.97 18.16
CA PRO A 119 6.56 -14.86 19.32
C PRO A 119 5.49 -13.76 19.15
N GLU A 120 4.48 -13.75 20.02
CA GLU A 120 3.36 -12.81 19.96
C GLU A 120 3.79 -11.34 20.17
N ASP A 121 4.84 -11.12 20.94
CA ASP A 121 5.44 -9.80 21.19
C ASP A 121 6.41 -9.35 20.08
N GLY A 122 6.51 -10.15 19.01
CA GLY A 122 7.34 -9.86 17.85
C GLY A 122 8.79 -10.35 17.98
N LEU A 123 9.48 -10.34 16.85
CA LEU A 123 10.87 -10.74 16.73
C LEU A 123 11.70 -9.68 16.03
N ASN A 124 12.80 -9.28 16.66
CA ASN A 124 13.78 -8.41 16.02
C ASN A 124 14.59 -9.19 14.99
N VAL A 125 14.55 -8.75 13.75
CA VAL A 125 15.29 -9.37 12.65
C VAL A 125 16.08 -8.33 11.88
N HIS A 126 17.22 -8.74 11.33
CA HIS A 126 18.03 -7.88 10.50
C HIS A 126 17.63 -8.00 9.02
N LEU A 127 17.11 -6.91 8.45
CA LEU A 127 16.81 -6.81 7.02
C LEU A 127 18.02 -6.27 6.27
N ARG A 128 18.64 -7.14 5.43
CA ARG A 128 19.84 -6.76 4.66
C ARG A 128 19.63 -5.49 3.85
N GLY A 129 20.52 -4.53 4.02
CA GLY A 129 20.48 -3.24 3.35
C GLY A 129 19.53 -2.22 3.98
N TYR A 130 18.82 -2.59 5.05
CA TYR A 130 17.96 -1.67 5.80
C TYR A 130 18.42 -1.51 7.26
N GLY A 131 18.64 -2.60 7.97
CA GLY A 131 18.97 -2.64 9.41
C GLY A 131 17.98 -3.50 10.19
N TRP A 132 17.89 -3.26 11.49
CA TRP A 132 16.99 -3.98 12.39
C TRP A 132 15.55 -3.49 12.24
N ILE A 133 14.61 -4.42 12.27
CA ILE A 133 13.17 -4.21 12.26
C ILE A 133 12.51 -5.22 13.20
N THR A 134 11.34 -4.90 13.70
CA THR A 134 10.51 -5.87 14.44
C THR A 134 9.48 -6.48 13.49
N VAL A 135 9.33 -7.79 13.55
CA VAL A 135 8.34 -8.53 12.75
C VAL A 135 7.37 -9.24 13.67
N PHE A 136 6.09 -9.15 13.34
CA PHE A 136 4.98 -9.86 13.99
C PHE A 136 4.39 -10.88 13.03
N ARG A 137 3.89 -11.98 13.59
CA ARG A 137 3.17 -13.02 12.86
C ARG A 137 1.74 -13.09 13.35
N PHE A 138 0.80 -12.88 12.44
CA PHE A 138 -0.63 -12.99 12.74
C PHE A 138 -1.24 -14.16 11.99
N VAL A 139 -2.01 -14.99 12.70
CA VAL A 139 -2.72 -16.12 12.09
C VAL A 139 -4.22 -15.82 12.19
N SER A 140 -4.88 -15.71 11.05
CA SER A 140 -6.32 -15.50 10.98
C SER A 140 -7.08 -16.81 11.23
N LYS A 141 -8.37 -16.71 11.56
CA LYS A 141 -9.25 -17.86 11.85
C LYS A 141 -9.31 -18.90 10.73
N ASN A 142 -9.09 -18.49 9.48
CA ASN A 142 -9.05 -19.39 8.32
C ASN A 142 -7.65 -19.99 8.06
N GLY A 143 -6.70 -19.83 8.98
CA GLY A 143 -5.33 -20.36 8.89
C GLY A 143 -4.37 -19.53 8.05
N ARG A 144 -4.81 -18.42 7.43
CA ARG A 144 -3.90 -17.53 6.72
C ARG A 144 -2.93 -16.88 7.70
N THR A 145 -1.66 -16.90 7.34
CA THR A 145 -0.58 -16.26 8.10
C THR A 145 -0.09 -15.00 7.40
N ASP A 146 -0.14 -13.90 8.11
CA ASP A 146 0.37 -12.60 7.67
C ASP A 146 1.60 -12.21 8.52
N TYR A 147 2.63 -11.68 7.86
CA TYR A 147 3.82 -11.16 8.50
C TYR A 147 3.82 -9.64 8.35
N ILE A 148 3.93 -8.92 9.47
CA ILE A 148 3.94 -7.46 9.50
C ILE A 148 5.27 -7.00 10.07
N GLY A 149 6.00 -6.19 9.32
CA GLY A 149 7.23 -5.55 9.76
C GLY A 149 7.02 -4.09 10.15
N THR A 150 7.85 -3.59 11.05
CA THR A 150 7.87 -2.19 11.45
C THR A 150 9.26 -1.72 11.88
N ASN A 151 9.51 -0.41 11.75
CA ASN A 151 10.69 0.26 12.30
C ASN A 151 10.37 1.08 13.57
N ILE A 152 9.17 0.96 14.10
CA ILE A 152 8.81 1.58 15.38
C ILE A 152 9.72 0.99 16.46
N GLU A 153 10.21 1.83 17.34
CA GLU A 153 11.02 1.41 18.47
C GLU A 153 10.13 0.78 19.56
N ASN A 154 10.47 -0.43 20.00
CA ASN A 154 9.71 -1.20 20.99
C ASN A 154 8.20 -1.27 20.70
N PRO A 155 7.77 -1.73 19.50
CA PRO A 155 6.37 -1.76 19.14
C PRO A 155 5.65 -2.87 19.93
N THR A 156 4.40 -2.65 20.31
CA THR A 156 3.55 -3.72 20.87
C THR A 156 2.69 -4.37 19.79
N SER A 157 2.26 -5.60 20.03
CA SER A 157 1.36 -6.32 19.12
C SER A 157 0.05 -5.56 18.91
N GLU A 158 -0.54 -4.99 19.97
CA GLU A 158 -1.77 -4.21 19.92
C GLU A 158 -1.60 -2.95 19.08
N GLN A 159 -0.47 -2.26 19.22
CA GLN A 159 -0.15 -1.07 18.43
C GLN A 159 -0.09 -1.42 16.93
N VAL A 160 0.61 -2.49 16.58
CA VAL A 160 0.72 -2.95 15.19
C VAL A 160 -0.64 -3.39 14.63
N VAL A 161 -1.44 -4.13 15.41
CA VAL A 161 -2.81 -4.50 15.03
C VAL A 161 -3.68 -3.27 14.80
N SER A 162 -3.55 -2.23 15.63
CA SER A 162 -4.27 -0.97 15.44
C SER A 162 -3.95 -0.33 14.09
N PHE A 163 -2.68 -0.25 13.71
CA PHE A 163 -2.27 0.27 12.40
C PHE A 163 -2.82 -0.58 11.24
N VAL A 164 -2.72 -1.89 11.34
CA VAL A 164 -3.26 -2.80 10.31
C VAL A 164 -4.77 -2.65 10.16
N LYS A 165 -5.50 -2.45 11.25
CA LYS A 165 -6.95 -2.17 11.21
C LYS A 165 -7.25 -0.83 10.53
N ARG A 166 -6.47 0.23 10.82
CA ARG A 166 -6.64 1.54 10.14
C ARG A 166 -6.41 1.44 8.64
N ARG A 167 -5.49 0.56 8.18
CA ARG A 167 -5.30 0.30 6.74
C ARG A 167 -6.58 -0.15 6.05
N TRP A 168 -7.48 -0.84 6.76
CA TRP A 168 -8.76 -1.27 6.18
C TRP A 168 -9.62 -0.12 5.66
N ALA A 169 -9.45 1.09 6.17
CA ALA A 169 -10.16 2.27 5.69
C ALA A 169 -9.98 2.53 4.19
N ILE A 170 -8.80 2.21 3.62
CA ILE A 170 -8.58 2.35 2.18
C ILE A 170 -9.37 1.33 1.36
N GLU A 171 -9.63 0.15 1.90
CA GLU A 171 -10.44 -0.88 1.21
C GLU A 171 -11.92 -0.50 1.22
N VAL A 172 -12.39 0.08 2.35
CA VAL A 172 -13.73 0.68 2.43
C VAL A 172 -13.87 1.82 1.43
N PHE A 173 -12.91 2.74 1.40
CA PHE A 173 -12.86 3.84 0.44
C PHE A 173 -12.92 3.35 -1.01
N HIS A 174 -12.12 2.36 -1.40
CA HIS A 174 -12.17 1.79 -2.75
C HIS A 174 -13.53 1.16 -3.08
N ARG A 175 -14.16 0.51 -2.12
CA ARG A 175 -15.51 -0.05 -2.29
C ARG A 175 -16.54 1.06 -2.52
N GLU A 176 -16.48 2.13 -1.75
CA GLU A 176 -17.37 3.28 -1.89
C GLU A 176 -17.18 4.01 -3.21
N LEU A 177 -15.94 4.21 -3.64
CA LEU A 177 -15.64 4.77 -4.96
C LEU A 177 -16.30 3.99 -6.10
N LYS A 178 -16.30 2.66 -6.01
CA LYS A 178 -16.91 1.79 -7.02
C LYS A 178 -18.43 1.74 -6.93
N GLN A 179 -18.97 1.55 -5.74
CA GLN A 179 -20.39 1.27 -5.51
C GLN A 179 -21.23 2.54 -5.40
N THR A 180 -20.70 3.59 -4.78
CA THR A 180 -21.44 4.82 -4.47
C THR A 180 -21.09 5.96 -5.41
N CYS A 181 -19.79 6.21 -5.64
CA CYS A 181 -19.33 7.31 -6.50
C CYS A 181 -19.29 6.95 -8.00
N GLY A 182 -19.61 5.71 -8.36
CA GLY A 182 -19.69 5.29 -9.76
C GLY A 182 -18.37 5.34 -10.51
N LEU A 183 -17.24 5.14 -9.84
CA LEU A 183 -15.90 5.19 -10.45
C LEU A 183 -15.78 4.31 -11.71
N GLU A 184 -16.42 3.14 -11.70
CA GLU A 184 -16.40 2.18 -12.82
C GLU A 184 -17.49 2.46 -13.88
N CYS A 185 -18.38 3.44 -13.65
CA CYS A 185 -19.49 3.76 -14.53
C CYS A 185 -19.14 4.76 -15.63
N CYS A 186 -17.88 5.21 -15.72
CA CYS A 186 -17.45 6.20 -16.71
C CYS A 186 -17.57 5.67 -18.14
N GLN A 187 -18.41 6.30 -18.93
CA GLN A 187 -18.60 5.98 -20.37
C GLN A 187 -17.66 6.79 -21.29
N ALA A 188 -16.94 7.76 -20.76
CA ALA A 188 -16.00 8.54 -21.53
C ALA A 188 -14.83 7.68 -22.03
N ARG A 189 -14.27 8.03 -23.18
CA ARG A 189 -13.20 7.24 -23.81
C ARG A 189 -11.84 7.93 -23.83
N THR A 190 -11.85 9.26 -23.78
CA THR A 190 -10.62 10.05 -23.83
C THR A 190 -9.93 10.08 -22.46
N GLY A 191 -8.61 10.06 -22.46
CA GLY A 191 -7.81 10.10 -21.22
C GLY A 191 -8.12 11.30 -20.33
N ARG A 192 -8.38 12.48 -20.94
CA ARG A 192 -8.77 13.69 -20.20
C ARG A 192 -10.11 13.51 -19.47
N ALA A 193 -11.12 13.00 -20.15
CA ALA A 193 -12.44 12.81 -19.54
C ALA A 193 -12.42 11.72 -18.46
N GLN A 194 -11.65 10.64 -18.68
CA GLN A 194 -11.42 9.62 -17.66
C GLN A 194 -10.73 10.19 -16.41
N ARG A 195 -9.67 11.02 -16.58
CA ARG A 195 -8.99 11.67 -15.44
C ARG A 195 -9.94 12.60 -14.66
N ASN A 196 -10.76 13.37 -15.36
CA ASN A 196 -11.74 14.26 -14.72
C ASN A 196 -12.78 13.45 -13.94
N HIS A 197 -13.32 12.37 -14.52
CA HIS A 197 -14.27 11.52 -13.84
C HIS A 197 -13.68 10.89 -12.57
N ILE A 198 -12.47 10.34 -12.66
CA ILE A 198 -11.76 9.78 -11.51
C ILE A 198 -11.53 10.84 -10.42
N GLY A 199 -11.08 12.04 -10.81
CA GLY A 199 -10.82 13.13 -9.86
C GLY A 199 -12.07 13.70 -9.20
N ILE A 200 -13.25 13.56 -9.83
CA ILE A 200 -14.54 13.95 -9.21
C ILE A 200 -15.04 12.85 -8.26
N ALA A 201 -14.76 11.59 -8.56
CA ALA A 201 -15.18 10.47 -7.74
C ALA A 201 -14.38 10.34 -6.43
N ILE A 202 -13.12 10.79 -6.43
CA ILE A 202 -12.20 10.78 -5.25
C ILE A 202 -12.41 12.01 -4.38
#